data_561cae7217d0c52d70c06a04211cc373
#
_entry.id   561cae7217d0c52d70c06a04211cc373
#
_cell.length_a   1.000
_cell.length_b   1.000
_cell.length_c   1.000
_cell.angle_alpha   90.00
_cell.angle_beta   90.00
_cell.angle_gamma   90.00
#
_symmetry.space_group_name_H-M   'P 1'
#
loop_
_entity.id
_entity.type
_entity.pdbx_description
1 polymer ?
#
loop_
_entity_poly.entity_id
_entity_poly.type
_entity_poly.pdbx_seq_one_letter_code
_entity_poly.pdbx_strand_id
1 'polypeptide(L)'
;MATYQITLKNCAFYARHGVFEQEAALGQRFFVDVVMDVDAGDVLVSDKVEQTVHYGLAYEVVEKIVTGSRRNLIEALANDVALGLIAWSPLIRRVDVAIRKPSVPIPGILDYAEVRVEHRA
;
A
#
# COMPACT_ATOMS: atom_id res chain seq x y z
N MET A 1 -15.05 -0.43 -21.89
CA MET A 1 -15.34 -0.33 -20.44
C MET A 1 -14.46 0.72 -19.83
N ALA A 2 -15.06 1.60 -19.04
CA ALA A 2 -14.30 2.64 -18.37
C ALA A 2 -13.61 2.09 -17.12
N THR A 3 -12.42 2.58 -16.88
CA THR A 3 -11.69 2.37 -15.62
C THR A 3 -11.33 3.72 -15.04
N TYR A 4 -11.02 3.75 -13.76
CA TYR A 4 -10.47 4.94 -13.13
C TYR A 4 -9.41 4.53 -12.12
N GLN A 5 -8.59 5.49 -11.71
CA GLN A 5 -7.56 5.24 -10.72
C GLN A 5 -7.88 5.92 -9.41
N ILE A 6 -7.59 5.22 -8.32
CA ILE A 6 -7.56 5.79 -6.98
C ILE A 6 -6.10 5.78 -6.53
N THR A 7 -5.62 6.92 -6.07
CA THR A 7 -4.29 7.02 -5.49
C THR A 7 -4.40 7.42 -4.02
N LEU A 8 -3.81 6.60 -3.14
CA LEU A 8 -3.57 6.96 -1.76
C LEU A 8 -2.09 7.32 -1.65
N LYS A 9 -1.80 8.58 -1.46
CA LYS A 9 -0.44 9.12 -1.58
C LYS A 9 0.15 9.43 -0.23
N ASN A 10 1.38 8.94 -0.02
CA ASN A 10 2.22 9.30 1.12
C ASN A 10 1.56 8.97 2.48
N CYS A 11 0.95 7.79 2.57
CA CYS A 11 0.36 7.30 3.82
C CYS A 11 1.49 6.95 4.79
N ALA A 12 1.48 7.54 5.97
CA ALA A 12 2.52 7.32 6.97
C ALA A 12 2.01 6.40 8.07
N PHE A 13 2.76 5.32 8.32
CA PHE A 13 2.45 4.37 9.38
C PHE A 13 3.70 4.08 10.19
N TYR A 14 3.58 4.07 11.51
CA TYR A 14 4.67 3.65 12.37
C TYR A 14 4.65 2.13 12.47
N ALA A 15 5.77 1.50 12.12
CA ALA A 15 5.89 0.05 12.14
C ALA A 15 7.35 -0.37 12.36
N ARG A 16 7.62 -1.68 12.36
CA ARG A 16 8.90 -2.22 12.79
C ARG A 16 9.51 -3.21 11.79
N HIS A 17 9.19 -3.03 10.51
CA HIS A 17 9.67 -3.91 9.46
C HIS A 17 11.16 -3.72 9.20
N GLY A 18 11.86 -4.81 8.92
CA GLY A 18 13.28 -4.82 8.62
C GLY A 18 13.94 -6.08 9.15
N VAL A 19 15.15 -6.36 8.66
CA VAL A 19 15.91 -7.55 9.02
C VAL A 19 16.55 -7.41 10.41
N PHE A 20 17.01 -6.21 10.76
CA PHE A 20 17.79 -5.98 11.96
C PHE A 20 16.94 -5.84 13.21
N GLU A 21 17.47 -6.30 14.36
CA GLU A 21 16.77 -6.17 15.63
C GLU A 21 16.54 -4.71 16.02
N GLN A 22 17.46 -3.81 15.68
CA GLN A 22 17.32 -2.38 15.94
C GLN A 22 16.09 -1.81 15.25
N GLU A 23 15.77 -2.29 14.06
CA GLU A 23 14.58 -1.87 13.34
C GLU A 23 13.31 -2.33 14.05
N ALA A 24 13.32 -3.55 14.57
CA ALA A 24 12.20 -4.07 15.36
C ALA A 24 12.06 -3.36 16.70
N ALA A 25 13.17 -3.00 17.33
CA ALA A 25 13.16 -2.36 18.65
C ALA A 25 12.70 -0.92 18.59
N LEU A 26 13.22 -0.13 17.65
CA LEU A 26 12.96 1.30 17.53
C LEU A 26 11.72 1.59 16.68
N GLY A 27 11.53 0.84 15.61
CA GLY A 27 10.52 1.16 14.61
C GLY A 27 10.84 2.46 13.88
N GLN A 28 10.01 2.78 12.90
CA GLN A 28 10.09 4.04 12.17
C GLN A 28 8.78 4.26 11.41
N ARG A 29 8.62 5.44 10.82
CA ARG A 29 7.53 5.69 9.88
C ARG A 29 7.88 5.09 8.53
N PHE A 30 6.95 4.33 7.98
CA PHE A 30 6.98 3.87 6.60
C PHE A 30 5.99 4.69 5.82
N PHE A 31 6.37 5.09 4.61
CA PHE A 31 5.49 5.89 3.74
C PHE A 31 5.05 5.01 2.59
N VAL A 32 3.75 4.97 2.36
CA VAL A 32 3.15 4.05 1.39
C VAL A 32 2.34 4.84 0.38
N ASP A 33 2.60 4.58 -0.89
CA ASP A 33 1.75 5.03 -1.99
C ASP A 33 1.05 3.83 -2.57
N VAL A 34 -0.23 3.97 -2.83
CA VAL A 34 -1.04 2.94 -3.49
C VAL A 34 -1.76 3.55 -4.67
N VAL A 35 -1.64 2.92 -5.83
CA VAL A 35 -2.43 3.26 -7.02
C VAL A 35 -3.26 2.04 -7.37
N MET A 36 -4.57 2.22 -7.48
CA MET A 36 -5.51 1.17 -7.81
C MET A 36 -6.21 1.50 -9.12
N ASP A 37 -6.15 0.60 -10.09
CA ASP A 37 -6.99 0.68 -11.28
C ASP A 37 -8.29 -0.05 -10.97
N VAL A 38 -9.41 0.64 -11.15
CA VAL A 38 -10.73 0.16 -10.75
C VAL A 38 -11.64 0.06 -11.95
N ASP A 39 -12.38 -1.05 -12.04
CA ASP A 39 -13.46 -1.22 -13.01
C ASP A 39 -14.59 -0.27 -12.59
N ALA A 40 -14.89 0.68 -13.45
CA ALA A 40 -15.87 1.72 -13.13
C ALA A 40 -17.31 1.21 -13.13
N GLY A 41 -17.64 0.18 -13.92
CA GLY A 41 -19.03 -0.17 -14.13
C GLY A 41 -19.83 1.08 -14.51
N ASP A 42 -20.90 1.37 -13.78
CA ASP A 42 -21.75 2.54 -13.99
C ASP A 42 -21.41 3.72 -13.08
N VAL A 43 -20.46 3.57 -12.16
CA VAL A 43 -20.30 4.53 -11.05
C VAL A 43 -19.99 5.95 -11.52
N LEU A 44 -19.28 6.09 -12.64
CA LEU A 44 -18.91 7.41 -13.17
C LEU A 44 -20.15 8.21 -13.66
N VAL A 45 -21.25 7.52 -13.90
CA VAL A 45 -22.53 8.12 -14.31
C VAL A 45 -23.54 8.08 -13.16
N SER A 46 -23.62 6.96 -12.45
CA SER A 46 -24.63 6.76 -11.40
C SER A 46 -24.33 7.57 -10.14
N ASP A 47 -23.06 7.86 -9.87
CA ASP A 47 -22.64 8.61 -8.68
C ASP A 47 -23.03 7.88 -7.37
N LYS A 48 -23.12 6.57 -7.41
CA LYS A 48 -23.51 5.77 -6.25
C LYS A 48 -22.29 5.21 -5.54
N VAL A 49 -22.08 5.63 -4.28
CA VAL A 49 -20.93 5.23 -3.49
C VAL A 49 -20.85 3.71 -3.28
N GLU A 50 -21.99 3.02 -3.21
CA GLU A 50 -22.02 1.57 -3.05
C GLU A 50 -21.53 0.79 -4.28
N GLN A 51 -21.34 1.47 -5.42
CA GLN A 51 -20.84 0.87 -6.65
C GLN A 51 -19.37 1.13 -6.91
N THR A 52 -18.71 1.86 -6.01
CA THR A 52 -17.30 2.21 -6.15
C THR A 52 -16.45 1.48 -5.13
N VAL A 53 -15.13 1.56 -5.30
CA VAL A 53 -14.18 1.22 -4.25
C VAL A 53 -14.12 2.40 -3.29
N HIS A 54 -14.52 2.18 -2.04
CA HIS A 54 -14.47 3.21 -1.02
C HIS A 54 -13.01 3.37 -0.54
N TYR A 55 -12.34 4.43 -0.95
CA TYR A 55 -10.90 4.60 -0.67
C TYR A 55 -10.58 4.75 0.82
N GLY A 56 -11.52 5.22 1.64
CA GLY A 56 -11.35 5.24 3.08
C GLY A 56 -11.24 3.84 3.67
N LEU A 57 -12.04 2.90 3.16
CA LEU A 57 -11.96 1.49 3.56
C LEU A 57 -10.70 0.83 2.98
N ALA A 58 -10.30 1.20 1.76
CA ALA A 58 -9.04 0.74 1.19
C ALA A 58 -7.86 1.18 2.06
N TYR A 59 -7.87 2.42 2.55
CA TYR A 59 -6.86 2.92 3.48
C TYR A 59 -6.79 2.04 4.73
N GLU A 60 -7.93 1.65 5.29
CA GLU A 60 -7.97 0.79 6.48
C GLU A 60 -7.35 -0.59 6.20
N VAL A 61 -7.55 -1.14 5.00
CA VAL A 61 -6.90 -2.40 4.58
C VAL A 61 -5.38 -2.23 4.59
N VAL A 62 -4.89 -1.14 4.00
CA VAL A 62 -3.46 -0.83 3.95
C VAL A 62 -2.89 -0.67 5.37
N GLU A 63 -3.53 0.13 6.20
CA GLU A 63 -3.11 0.38 7.58
C GLU A 63 -3.01 -0.92 8.37
N LYS A 64 -4.03 -1.76 8.28
CA LYS A 64 -4.08 -3.02 9.01
C LYS A 64 -2.92 -3.95 8.62
N ILE A 65 -2.57 -3.98 7.34
CA ILE A 65 -1.46 -4.81 6.84
C ILE A 65 -0.12 -4.23 7.29
N VAL A 66 0.09 -2.93 7.08
CA VAL A 66 1.38 -2.29 7.39
C VAL A 66 1.67 -2.29 8.88
N THR A 67 0.66 -2.07 9.72
CA THR A 67 0.82 -2.05 11.18
C THR A 67 0.63 -3.44 11.82
N GLY A 68 0.41 -4.46 11.02
CA GLY A 68 0.21 -5.84 11.47
C GLY A 68 1.52 -6.58 11.68
N SER A 69 1.57 -7.81 11.16
CA SER A 69 2.73 -8.68 11.34
C SER A 69 4.00 -8.07 10.75
N ARG A 70 5.10 -8.16 11.51
CA ARG A 70 6.40 -7.68 11.07
C ARG A 70 6.91 -8.52 9.89
N ARG A 71 7.40 -7.84 8.86
CA ARG A 71 8.08 -8.46 7.73
C ARG A 71 9.54 -8.06 7.73
N ASN A 72 10.41 -8.96 7.29
CA ASN A 72 11.84 -8.66 7.15
C ASN A 72 12.11 -7.70 5.99
N LEU A 73 11.32 -7.83 4.92
CA LEU A 73 11.52 -7.10 3.68
C LEU A 73 10.32 -6.20 3.38
N ILE A 74 10.57 -4.95 3.06
CA ILE A 74 9.49 -4.05 2.62
C ILE A 74 8.93 -4.47 1.26
N GLU A 75 9.69 -5.21 0.46
CA GLU A 75 9.20 -5.84 -0.76
C GLU A 75 8.06 -6.82 -0.47
N ALA A 76 8.26 -7.66 0.56
CA ALA A 76 7.23 -8.61 1.00
C ALA A 76 6.01 -7.88 1.58
N LEU A 77 6.24 -6.79 2.31
CA LEU A 77 5.17 -5.97 2.85
C LEU A 77 4.35 -5.33 1.72
N ALA A 78 5.03 -4.77 0.72
CA ALA A 78 4.36 -4.19 -0.45
C ALA A 78 3.52 -5.23 -1.19
N ASN A 79 4.04 -6.44 -1.31
CA ASN A 79 3.32 -7.56 -1.90
C ASN A 79 2.05 -7.91 -1.10
N ASP A 80 2.16 -7.94 0.23
CA ASP A 80 1.01 -8.19 1.10
C ASP A 80 -0.07 -7.13 0.91
N VAL A 81 0.31 -5.87 0.80
CA VAL A 81 -0.64 -4.76 0.57
C VAL A 81 -1.34 -4.93 -0.77
N ALA A 82 -0.58 -5.17 -1.83
CA ALA A 82 -1.15 -5.32 -3.18
C ALA A 82 -2.13 -6.49 -3.24
N LEU A 83 -1.74 -7.66 -2.76
CA LEU A 83 -2.59 -8.85 -2.78
C LEU A 83 -3.80 -8.69 -1.84
N GLY A 84 -3.61 -8.04 -0.70
CA GLY A 84 -4.71 -7.78 0.24
C GLY A 84 -5.79 -6.89 -0.36
N LEU A 85 -5.43 -5.89 -1.12
CA LEU A 85 -6.38 -5.00 -1.80
C LEU A 85 -7.11 -5.74 -2.92
N ILE A 86 -6.41 -6.54 -3.71
CA ILE A 86 -7.02 -7.35 -4.78
C ILE A 86 -8.03 -8.34 -4.18
N ALA A 87 -7.67 -8.99 -3.08
CA ALA A 87 -8.56 -9.94 -2.42
C ALA A 87 -9.77 -9.26 -1.78
N TRP A 88 -9.59 -8.01 -1.34
CA TRP A 88 -10.64 -7.26 -0.65
C TRP A 88 -11.76 -6.80 -1.57
N SER A 89 -11.45 -6.42 -2.82
CA SER A 89 -12.47 -5.93 -3.76
C SER A 89 -12.30 -6.49 -5.17
N PRO A 90 -13.35 -7.12 -5.73
CA PRO A 90 -13.29 -7.63 -7.10
C PRO A 90 -13.28 -6.55 -8.16
N LEU A 91 -13.57 -5.29 -7.80
CA LEU A 91 -13.52 -4.16 -8.72
C LEU A 91 -12.11 -3.68 -8.99
N ILE A 92 -11.15 -4.02 -8.11
CA ILE A 92 -9.77 -3.64 -8.27
C ILE A 92 -9.11 -4.57 -9.27
N ARG A 93 -8.58 -4.00 -10.36
CA ARG A 93 -7.98 -4.76 -11.46
C ARG A 93 -6.46 -4.76 -11.43
N ARG A 94 -5.87 -3.74 -10.82
CA ARG A 94 -4.43 -3.60 -10.71
C ARG A 94 -4.12 -2.78 -9.47
N VAL A 95 -3.07 -3.16 -8.77
CA VAL A 95 -2.55 -2.41 -7.62
C VAL A 95 -1.05 -2.22 -7.80
N ASP A 96 -0.60 -0.99 -7.63
CA ASP A 96 0.80 -0.60 -7.61
C ASP A 96 1.09 -0.02 -6.22
N VAL A 97 2.01 -0.63 -5.49
CA VAL A 97 2.35 -0.23 -4.12
C VAL A 97 3.81 0.16 -4.07
N ALA A 98 4.09 1.37 -3.58
CA ALA A 98 5.45 1.80 -3.27
C ALA A 98 5.57 2.00 -1.77
N ILE A 99 6.63 1.46 -1.18
CA ILE A 99 6.93 1.65 0.25
C ILE A 99 8.31 2.27 0.38
N ARG A 100 8.38 3.37 1.14
CA ARG A 100 9.60 4.10 1.44
C ARG A 100 9.97 3.91 2.89
N LYS A 101 11.26 3.69 3.10
CA LYS A 101 11.88 3.51 4.41
C LYS A 101 12.96 4.58 4.58
N PRO A 102 12.69 5.66 5.34
CA PRO A 102 13.66 6.76 5.48
C PRO A 102 14.89 6.40 6.31
N SER A 103 14.70 5.64 7.38
CA SER A 103 15.79 5.28 8.29
C SER A 103 16.40 3.94 7.90
N VAL A 104 17.06 3.91 6.74
CA VAL A 104 17.69 2.71 6.21
C VAL A 104 18.99 2.44 6.98
N PRO A 105 19.21 1.20 7.45
CA PRO A 105 20.42 0.89 8.23
C PRO A 105 21.64 0.65 7.33
N ILE A 106 22.07 1.66 6.59
CA ILE A 106 23.24 1.63 5.75
C ILE A 106 24.16 2.80 6.10
N PRO A 107 25.49 2.66 5.91
CA PRO A 107 26.44 3.73 6.20
C PRO A 107 26.50 4.73 5.05
N GLY A 108 25.39 5.42 4.79
CA GLY A 108 25.27 6.38 3.71
C GLY A 108 24.24 7.44 4.04
N ILE A 109 24.22 8.49 3.23
CA ILE A 109 23.28 9.60 3.40
C ILE A 109 22.33 9.58 2.20
N LEU A 110 21.04 9.34 2.45
CA LEU A 110 20.01 9.33 1.43
C LEU A 110 18.67 9.68 2.06
N ASP A 111 17.72 10.09 1.23
CA ASP A 111 16.40 10.44 1.73
C ASP A 111 15.63 9.20 2.20
N TYR A 112 15.67 8.13 1.41
CA TYR A 112 14.97 6.89 1.72
C TYR A 112 15.36 5.79 0.74
N ALA A 113 15.08 4.55 1.09
CA ALA A 113 15.02 3.45 0.14
C ALA A 113 13.55 3.20 -0.21
N GLU A 114 13.26 2.91 -1.45
CA GLU A 114 11.91 2.65 -1.93
C GLU A 114 11.87 1.35 -2.72
N VAL A 115 10.82 0.57 -2.47
CA VAL A 115 10.49 -0.60 -3.28
C VAL A 115 9.10 -0.40 -3.88
N ARG A 116 8.87 -1.02 -5.02
CA ARG A 116 7.59 -0.94 -5.72
C ARG A 116 7.19 -2.32 -6.22
N VAL A 117 5.94 -2.70 -5.94
CA VAL A 117 5.38 -3.98 -6.37
C VAL A 117 4.07 -3.71 -7.09
N GLU A 118 3.88 -4.35 -8.23
CA GLU A 118 2.65 -4.27 -9.00
C GLU A 118 2.02 -5.65 -9.13
N HIS A 119 0.71 -5.73 -8.93
CA HIS A 119 -0.07 -6.93 -9.20
C HIS A 119 -1.31 -6.59 -10.02
N ARG A 120 -1.65 -7.52 -10.90
CA ARG A 120 -2.91 -7.48 -11.66
C ARG A 120 -3.82 -8.60 -11.16
N ALA A 121 -5.10 -8.30 -11.08
CA ALA A 121 -6.09 -9.30 -10.71
C ALA A 121 -6.33 -10.28 -11.86
#